data_f43b3c3a9f4121cc60f55c405ebb1885
#
_entry.id   f43b3c3a9f4121cc60f55c405ebb1885
#
_cell.length_a   1.000
_cell.length_b   1.000
_cell.length_c   1.000
_cell.angle_alpha   90.00
_cell.angle_beta   90.00
_cell.angle_gamma   90.00
#
_symmetry.space_group_name_H-M   'P 1'
#
loop_
_entity.id
_entity.type
_entity.pdbx_description
1 polymer ?
#
loop_
_entity_poly.entity_id
_entity_poly.type
_entity_poly.pdbx_seq_one_letter_code
_entity_poly.pdbx_strand_id
1 'polypeptide(L)'
;MNDKLIRISAIITFVLSSNALVAQSLQPAPRLVVNITVDQLRTDYIEQFSALYSSDGFKRLLTEGTVYEAAAYPFKNVDRASAVAAIATGTTPYYNNIVGSQWIDRNTLRPIQAVDDQKHLYSPEKMLASTIADELKVATSGAAIVYGVAEEKDAAILSAGHAADGAFWIDGKTDKWLTSDYYSQEAISWLMNYANANAQTSENKPNKNDRIVDLAIACADGKAMGRDEVTDYLAVTLSATSNKAENTPEEMEQIYLALDKSMGRLVGEIEKKVGSGKALFVVTSTGYVVEPEPDYAKYKIPTGTFYINRTAQLLNMYLGAIYGQARYVETCFHNQIYLNRKLAEQRHINFSEIVSRSKDFIIQLSGVRAVVDSPYSPNISGDIIVEISPGWQVVNEETGEKFTSRASFVPFPIIFYGAGTKAQRISLPVTTDQIAPTIAGAIHIRAPNACSASPLR
;
A
#
# COMPACT_ATOMS: atom_id res chain seq x y z
N MET A 1 12.08 -42.97 -59.45
CA MET A 1 11.93 -41.49 -59.59
C MET A 1 11.02 -40.92 -58.50
N ASN A 2 10.16 -41.73 -57.89
CA ASN A 2 9.18 -41.25 -56.89
C ASN A 2 9.73 -40.99 -55.48
N ASP A 3 10.73 -41.77 -55.01
CA ASP A 3 11.24 -41.66 -53.66
C ASP A 3 12.05 -40.39 -53.36
N LYS A 4 12.73 -39.84 -54.38
CA LYS A 4 13.48 -38.56 -54.22
C LYS A 4 12.54 -37.35 -54.16
N LEU A 5 11.43 -37.37 -54.91
CA LEU A 5 10.41 -36.31 -54.85
C LEU A 5 9.66 -36.27 -53.55
N ILE A 6 9.35 -37.43 -52.93
CA ILE A 6 8.70 -37.56 -51.63
C ILE A 6 9.63 -37.02 -50.51
N ARG A 7 10.92 -37.33 -50.56
CA ARG A 7 11.91 -36.85 -49.57
C ARG A 7 12.14 -35.34 -49.71
N ILE A 8 12.15 -34.78 -50.93
CA ILE A 8 12.29 -33.33 -51.13
C ILE A 8 11.01 -32.60 -50.66
N SER A 9 9.82 -33.15 -50.92
CA SER A 9 8.55 -32.58 -50.43
C SER A 9 8.46 -32.59 -48.90
N ALA A 10 8.89 -33.69 -48.25
CA ALA A 10 8.89 -33.79 -46.79
C ALA A 10 9.88 -32.82 -46.14
N ILE A 11 11.05 -32.57 -46.75
CA ILE A 11 12.03 -31.60 -46.26
C ILE A 11 11.54 -30.15 -46.40
N ILE A 12 10.88 -29.81 -47.56
CA ILE A 12 10.31 -28.49 -47.74
C ILE A 12 9.14 -28.23 -46.80
N THR A 13 8.29 -29.24 -46.51
CA THR A 13 7.20 -29.09 -45.54
C THR A 13 7.73 -28.94 -44.13
N PHE A 14 8.84 -29.62 -43.73
CA PHE A 14 9.45 -29.50 -42.42
C PHE A 14 10.16 -28.13 -42.24
N VAL A 15 10.79 -27.57 -43.28
CA VAL A 15 11.40 -26.23 -43.26
C VAL A 15 10.34 -25.14 -43.26
N LEU A 16 9.17 -25.33 -43.88
CA LEU A 16 8.06 -24.37 -43.82
C LEU A 16 7.30 -24.43 -42.51
N SER A 17 7.22 -25.58 -41.85
CA SER A 17 6.61 -25.69 -40.50
C SER A 17 7.50 -25.19 -39.38
N SER A 18 8.81 -25.13 -39.54
CA SER A 18 9.73 -24.57 -38.54
C SER A 18 9.77 -23.02 -38.52
N ASN A 19 9.24 -22.36 -39.55
CA ASN A 19 9.12 -20.91 -39.56
C ASN A 19 7.81 -20.38 -38.99
N ALA A 20 6.90 -21.26 -38.53
CA ALA A 20 5.66 -20.90 -37.82
C ALA A 20 5.81 -20.87 -36.28
N LEU A 21 7.01 -20.96 -35.75
CA LEU A 21 7.33 -20.38 -34.45
C LEU A 21 7.29 -18.86 -34.63
N VAL A 22 6.07 -18.31 -34.66
CA VAL A 22 5.85 -16.90 -34.43
C VAL A 22 6.51 -16.60 -33.09
N ALA A 23 7.69 -16.02 -33.12
CA ALA A 23 8.22 -15.35 -31.95
C ALA A 23 7.10 -14.40 -31.55
N GLN A 24 6.41 -14.70 -30.46
CA GLN A 24 5.55 -13.71 -29.83
C GLN A 24 6.48 -12.52 -29.61
N SER A 25 6.30 -11.47 -30.43
CA SER A 25 7.04 -10.25 -30.24
C SER A 25 6.71 -9.79 -28.81
N LEU A 26 7.69 -9.87 -27.93
CA LEU A 26 7.56 -9.30 -26.61
C LEU A 26 7.08 -7.87 -26.82
N GLN A 27 5.96 -7.52 -26.20
CA GLN A 27 5.50 -6.14 -26.27
C GLN A 27 6.63 -5.26 -25.70
N PRO A 28 6.94 -4.12 -26.34
CA PRO A 28 7.98 -3.23 -25.81
C PRO A 28 7.62 -2.81 -24.39
N ALA A 29 8.60 -2.83 -23.50
CA ALA A 29 8.43 -2.36 -22.15
C ALA A 29 7.97 -0.89 -22.14
N PRO A 30 7.10 -0.47 -21.21
CA PRO A 30 6.77 0.93 -21.03
C PRO A 30 8.01 1.73 -20.68
N ARG A 31 8.11 2.97 -21.14
CA ARG A 31 9.21 3.88 -20.78
C ARG A 31 9.05 4.45 -19.37
N LEU A 32 7.81 4.55 -18.89
CA LEU A 32 7.50 5.02 -17.55
C LEU A 32 6.36 4.18 -16.96
N VAL A 33 6.55 3.70 -15.74
CA VAL A 33 5.47 3.16 -14.91
C VAL A 33 5.04 4.23 -13.92
N VAL A 34 3.76 4.59 -13.93
CA VAL A 34 3.16 5.49 -12.93
C VAL A 34 2.24 4.66 -12.05
N ASN A 35 2.68 4.35 -10.84
CA ASN A 35 1.92 3.59 -9.87
C ASN A 35 1.14 4.53 -8.94
N ILE A 36 -0.17 4.61 -9.11
CA ILE A 36 -1.06 5.53 -8.42
C ILE A 36 -1.85 4.76 -7.37
N THR A 37 -1.54 5.01 -6.11
CA THR A 37 -2.34 4.51 -4.98
C THR A 37 -3.26 5.63 -4.51
N VAL A 38 -4.55 5.36 -4.43
CA VAL A 38 -5.51 6.35 -3.91
C VAL A 38 -5.96 5.91 -2.51
N ASP A 39 -5.59 6.71 -1.50
CA ASP A 39 -5.97 6.42 -0.12
C ASP A 39 -7.49 6.49 0.04
N GLN A 40 -8.09 5.40 0.55
CA GLN A 40 -9.51 5.22 0.81
C GLN A 40 -10.42 5.32 -0.43
N LEU A 41 -9.92 4.98 -1.64
CA LEU A 41 -10.76 4.90 -2.84
C LEU A 41 -11.76 3.73 -2.73
N ARG A 42 -13.00 3.97 -3.15
CA ARG A 42 -14.13 3.02 -3.09
C ARG A 42 -14.79 2.87 -4.45
N THR A 43 -15.10 1.64 -4.82
CA THR A 43 -15.82 1.35 -6.08
C THR A 43 -17.22 1.96 -6.09
N ASP A 44 -17.95 1.89 -4.98
CA ASP A 44 -19.34 2.40 -4.90
C ASP A 44 -19.43 3.90 -5.18
N TYR A 45 -18.48 4.72 -4.70
CA TYR A 45 -18.44 6.15 -5.05
C TYR A 45 -17.96 6.40 -6.48
N ILE A 46 -17.04 5.57 -6.99
CA ILE A 46 -16.65 5.65 -8.41
C ILE A 46 -17.89 5.42 -9.30
N GLU A 47 -18.71 4.44 -8.97
CA GLU A 47 -19.93 4.12 -9.71
C GLU A 47 -21.01 5.19 -9.52
N GLN A 48 -21.24 5.62 -8.27
CA GLN A 48 -22.28 6.59 -7.92
C GLN A 48 -22.09 7.92 -8.66
N PHE A 49 -20.85 8.41 -8.77
CA PHE A 49 -20.54 9.69 -9.40
C PHE A 49 -20.14 9.57 -10.87
N SER A 50 -20.23 8.37 -11.46
CA SER A 50 -19.74 8.06 -12.81
C SER A 50 -20.32 8.97 -13.93
N ALA A 51 -21.57 9.41 -13.78
CA ALA A 51 -22.20 10.31 -14.73
C ALA A 51 -21.55 11.70 -14.77
N LEU A 52 -20.96 12.14 -13.66
CA LEU A 52 -20.43 13.48 -13.44
C LEU A 52 -18.94 13.61 -13.82
N TYR A 53 -18.22 12.48 -13.99
CA TYR A 53 -16.81 12.49 -14.30
C TYR A 53 -16.51 13.09 -15.68
N SER A 54 -15.32 13.69 -15.79
CA SER A 54 -14.75 14.14 -17.06
C SER A 54 -14.47 12.96 -18.00
N SER A 55 -14.25 13.26 -19.28
CA SER A 55 -13.84 12.25 -20.28
C SER A 55 -12.43 11.70 -20.04
N ASP A 56 -11.56 12.46 -19.35
CA ASP A 56 -10.12 12.24 -19.30
C ASP A 56 -9.64 11.56 -18.02
N GLY A 57 -10.50 11.53 -16.97
CA GLY A 57 -10.22 10.95 -15.68
C GLY A 57 -10.68 9.49 -15.56
N PHE A 58 -11.49 9.19 -14.53
CA PHE A 58 -11.98 7.83 -14.27
C PHE A 58 -12.70 7.20 -15.46
N LYS A 59 -13.50 7.98 -16.23
CA LYS A 59 -14.17 7.43 -17.43
C LYS A 59 -13.18 6.80 -18.38
N ARG A 60 -12.09 7.50 -18.69
CA ARG A 60 -11.04 7.02 -19.60
C ARG A 60 -10.38 5.77 -19.05
N LEU A 61 -9.93 5.79 -17.79
CA LEU A 61 -9.27 4.67 -17.14
C LEU A 61 -10.15 3.42 -17.12
N LEU A 62 -11.45 3.58 -16.82
CA LEU A 62 -12.41 2.48 -16.72
C LEU A 62 -12.87 1.94 -18.08
N THR A 63 -12.82 2.72 -19.16
CA THR A 63 -13.27 2.31 -20.50
C THR A 63 -12.15 1.81 -21.40
N GLU A 64 -10.93 2.36 -21.23
CA GLU A 64 -9.79 2.03 -22.10
C GLU A 64 -8.78 1.10 -21.39
N GLY A 65 -8.85 0.95 -20.06
CA GLY A 65 -7.95 0.12 -19.26
C GLY A 65 -8.42 -1.32 -19.07
N THR A 66 -7.52 -2.15 -18.55
CA THR A 66 -7.84 -3.45 -17.93
C THR A 66 -8.25 -3.20 -16.48
N VAL A 67 -9.51 -3.48 -16.15
CA VAL A 67 -10.11 -3.20 -14.85
C VAL A 67 -10.43 -4.50 -14.12
N TYR A 68 -9.80 -4.74 -13.00
CA TYR A 68 -10.17 -5.79 -12.04
C TYR A 68 -11.09 -5.16 -11.00
N GLU A 69 -12.37 -5.53 -11.02
CA GLU A 69 -13.42 -4.85 -10.25
C GLU A 69 -13.44 -5.21 -8.76
N ALA A 70 -12.93 -6.39 -8.41
CA ALA A 70 -12.99 -6.95 -7.07
C ALA A 70 -11.60 -7.25 -6.52
N ALA A 71 -10.89 -6.20 -6.09
CA ALA A 71 -9.60 -6.34 -5.44
C ALA A 71 -9.74 -6.39 -3.91
N ALA A 72 -8.81 -7.09 -3.25
CA ALA A 72 -8.70 -7.15 -1.80
C ALA A 72 -7.22 -7.22 -1.38
N TYR A 73 -6.94 -6.92 -0.12
CA TYR A 73 -5.64 -7.22 0.48
C TYR A 73 -5.62 -8.66 0.99
N PRO A 74 -4.50 -9.39 0.83
CA PRO A 74 -4.38 -10.76 1.32
C PRO A 74 -4.16 -10.85 2.84
N PHE A 75 -4.37 -9.75 3.58
CA PHE A 75 -4.23 -9.67 5.03
C PHE A 75 -5.26 -8.72 5.65
N LYS A 76 -5.46 -8.84 6.96
CA LYS A 76 -6.41 -8.01 7.73
C LYS A 76 -5.71 -6.78 8.34
N ASN A 77 -6.51 -5.85 8.88
CA ASN A 77 -6.03 -4.65 9.57
C ASN A 77 -5.14 -3.76 8.68
N VAL A 78 -5.57 -3.58 7.45
CA VAL A 78 -4.89 -2.74 6.48
C VAL A 78 -4.93 -1.28 6.92
N ASP A 79 -3.81 -0.60 6.83
CA ASP A 79 -3.68 0.85 6.88
C ASP A 79 -2.85 1.35 5.69
N ARG A 80 -2.62 2.65 5.59
CA ARG A 80 -1.90 3.23 4.44
C ARG A 80 -0.49 2.65 4.28
N ALA A 81 0.29 2.58 5.37
CA ALA A 81 1.67 2.12 5.28
C ALA A 81 1.77 0.64 4.86
N SER A 82 0.98 -0.23 5.50
CA SER A 82 0.94 -1.66 5.16
C SER A 82 0.38 -1.90 3.75
N ALA A 83 -0.59 -1.10 3.31
CA ALA A 83 -1.16 -1.16 1.97
C ALA A 83 -0.11 -0.81 0.90
N VAL A 84 0.52 0.35 1.03
CA VAL A 84 1.53 0.83 0.07
C VAL A 84 2.72 -0.12 0.01
N ALA A 85 3.21 -0.60 1.16
CA ALA A 85 4.29 -1.58 1.21
C ALA A 85 3.91 -2.90 0.51
N ALA A 86 2.67 -3.39 0.70
CA ALA A 86 2.21 -4.61 0.05
C ALA A 86 2.10 -4.46 -1.48
N ILE A 87 1.62 -3.31 -1.97
CA ILE A 87 1.57 -3.00 -3.41
C ILE A 87 2.99 -2.96 -3.98
N ALA A 88 3.91 -2.27 -3.32
CA ALA A 88 5.27 -2.08 -3.80
C ALA A 88 6.11 -3.36 -3.80
N THR A 89 5.92 -4.22 -2.79
CA THR A 89 6.71 -5.45 -2.60
C THR A 89 6.06 -6.72 -3.17
N GLY A 90 4.75 -6.68 -3.49
CA GLY A 90 4.00 -7.86 -3.92
C GLY A 90 3.90 -8.94 -2.83
N THR A 91 3.92 -8.56 -1.55
CA THR A 91 3.85 -9.52 -0.44
C THR A 91 3.18 -8.94 0.80
N THR A 92 2.90 -9.79 1.77
CA THR A 92 2.19 -9.41 3.01
C THR A 92 3.13 -8.81 4.06
N PRO A 93 2.60 -8.12 5.09
CA PRO A 93 3.36 -7.59 6.21
C PRO A 93 4.21 -8.62 6.96
N TYR A 94 3.86 -9.90 6.89
CA TYR A 94 4.66 -10.98 7.48
C TYR A 94 6.08 -11.02 6.89
N TYR A 95 6.21 -10.79 5.58
CA TYR A 95 7.48 -10.86 4.86
C TYR A 95 8.13 -9.49 4.66
N ASN A 96 7.33 -8.44 4.38
CA ASN A 96 7.88 -7.10 4.16
C ASN A 96 8.11 -6.30 5.45
N ASN A 97 7.64 -6.79 6.61
CA ASN A 97 7.84 -6.20 7.94
C ASN A 97 7.08 -4.89 8.22
N ILE A 98 6.24 -4.41 7.30
CA ILE A 98 5.44 -3.19 7.50
C ILE A 98 4.02 -3.59 7.90
N VAL A 99 3.79 -3.72 9.21
CA VAL A 99 2.50 -4.17 9.77
C VAL A 99 1.49 -3.03 9.90
N GLY A 100 1.93 -1.81 9.76
CA GLY A 100 1.12 -0.59 9.84
C GLY A 100 2.00 0.64 9.90
N SER A 101 1.38 1.81 10.06
CA SER A 101 2.09 3.09 10.20
C SER A 101 2.90 3.16 11.50
N GLN A 102 2.48 2.40 12.53
CA GLN A 102 3.16 2.31 13.82
C GLN A 102 3.03 0.91 14.42
N TRP A 103 4.04 0.50 15.18
CA TRP A 103 4.02 -0.70 16.04
C TRP A 103 4.98 -0.55 17.22
N ILE A 104 4.95 -1.49 18.16
CA ILE A 104 5.87 -1.51 19.29
C ILE A 104 7.20 -2.16 18.91
N ASP A 105 8.29 -1.45 19.09
CA ASP A 105 9.62 -2.06 19.13
C ASP A 105 9.77 -2.93 20.40
N ARG A 106 9.93 -4.23 20.22
CA ARG A 106 10.01 -5.18 21.33
C ARG A 106 11.25 -5.01 22.22
N ASN A 107 12.29 -4.34 21.74
CA ASN A 107 13.49 -4.10 22.54
C ASN A 107 13.29 -2.92 23.49
N THR A 108 12.67 -1.86 23.02
CA THR A 108 12.46 -0.62 23.78
C THR A 108 11.08 -0.53 24.42
N LEU A 109 10.13 -1.37 23.98
CA LEU A 109 8.70 -1.33 24.33
C LEU A 109 8.05 0.03 24.04
N ARG A 110 8.56 0.75 23.03
CA ARG A 110 8.04 2.05 22.60
C ARG A 110 7.44 1.97 21.21
N PRO A 111 6.41 2.78 20.94
CA PRO A 111 5.91 2.93 19.58
C PRO A 111 6.97 3.50 18.65
N ILE A 112 7.12 2.90 17.47
CA ILE A 112 7.96 3.39 16.37
C ILE A 112 7.11 3.49 15.11
N GLN A 113 7.46 4.44 14.23
CA GLN A 113 6.79 4.57 12.93
C GLN A 113 7.48 3.73 11.85
N ALA A 114 6.73 3.38 10.81
CA ALA A 114 7.18 2.51 9.73
C ALA A 114 8.45 3.02 9.03
N VAL A 115 8.61 4.31 8.92
CA VAL A 115 9.72 4.96 8.21
C VAL A 115 10.71 5.70 9.11
N ASP A 116 10.57 5.61 10.44
CA ASP A 116 11.56 6.19 11.35
C ASP A 116 12.91 5.50 11.20
N ASP A 117 13.97 6.26 11.13
CA ASP A 117 15.34 5.79 10.99
C ASP A 117 16.24 6.53 11.99
N GLN A 118 17.19 5.82 12.59
CA GLN A 118 18.13 6.42 13.54
C GLN A 118 19.22 7.25 12.87
N LYS A 119 19.56 6.91 11.61
CA LYS A 119 20.64 7.54 10.86
C LYS A 119 20.13 8.70 10.00
N HIS A 120 18.99 8.52 9.35
CA HIS A 120 18.45 9.41 8.32
C HIS A 120 17.14 10.11 8.72
N LEU A 121 16.72 10.01 9.97
CA LEU A 121 15.42 10.40 10.48
C LEU A 121 14.26 9.63 9.84
N TYR A 122 14.24 9.51 8.50
CA TYR A 122 13.22 8.77 7.73
C TYR A 122 13.88 8.00 6.58
N SER A 123 13.60 6.68 6.49
CA SER A 123 14.04 5.82 5.38
C SER A 123 13.12 4.60 5.23
N PRO A 124 13.23 3.81 4.15
CA PRO A 124 12.51 2.53 4.00
C PRO A 124 13.16 1.37 4.75
N GLU A 125 14.20 1.56 5.56
CA GLU A 125 15.07 0.51 6.12
C GLU A 125 14.32 -0.57 6.91
N LYS A 126 13.16 -0.25 7.51
CA LYS A 126 12.34 -1.25 8.23
C LYS A 126 11.59 -2.20 7.29
N MET A 127 11.48 -1.89 6.02
CA MET A 127 10.90 -2.77 5.01
C MET A 127 11.95 -3.80 4.59
N LEU A 128 11.69 -5.10 4.87
CA LEU A 128 12.69 -6.16 4.64
C LEU A 128 12.64 -6.78 3.24
N ALA A 129 11.59 -6.50 2.47
CA ALA A 129 11.44 -6.97 1.10
C ALA A 129 11.83 -5.90 0.11
N SER A 130 12.45 -6.29 -1.03
CA SER A 130 12.63 -5.38 -2.15
C SER A 130 11.30 -4.95 -2.75
N THR A 131 11.24 -3.75 -3.28
CA THR A 131 10.09 -3.26 -4.05
C THR A 131 10.28 -3.52 -5.53
N ILE A 132 9.22 -3.35 -6.32
CA ILE A 132 9.32 -3.40 -7.78
C ILE A 132 10.28 -2.34 -8.32
N ALA A 133 10.36 -1.18 -7.66
CA ALA A 133 11.28 -0.11 -8.01
C ALA A 133 12.75 -0.47 -7.68
N ASP A 134 12.99 -1.18 -6.57
CA ASP A 134 14.32 -1.69 -6.24
C ASP A 134 14.79 -2.72 -7.28
N GLU A 135 13.92 -3.65 -7.68
CA GLU A 135 14.24 -4.63 -8.71
C GLU A 135 14.48 -3.97 -10.08
N LEU A 136 13.77 -2.89 -10.40
CA LEU A 136 14.00 -2.09 -11.59
C LEU A 136 15.38 -1.44 -11.56
N LYS A 137 15.78 -0.85 -10.44
CA LYS A 137 17.14 -0.29 -10.25
C LYS A 137 18.20 -1.37 -10.42
N VAL A 138 18.00 -2.55 -9.86
CA VAL A 138 18.93 -3.69 -10.04
C VAL A 138 18.99 -4.13 -11.49
N ALA A 139 17.85 -4.30 -12.16
CA ALA A 139 17.79 -4.77 -13.56
C ALA A 139 18.43 -3.78 -14.54
N THR A 140 18.37 -2.49 -14.23
CA THR A 140 18.94 -1.42 -15.07
C THR A 140 20.33 -0.97 -14.62
N SER A 141 20.94 -1.67 -13.65
CA SER A 141 22.23 -1.29 -13.06
C SER A 141 22.25 0.16 -12.56
N GLY A 142 21.12 0.62 -11.99
CA GLY A 142 20.94 1.94 -11.44
C GLY A 142 20.54 3.03 -12.45
N ALA A 143 20.38 2.72 -13.73
CA ALA A 143 20.05 3.70 -14.77
C ALA A 143 18.60 4.21 -14.68
N ALA A 144 17.66 3.38 -14.23
CA ALA A 144 16.26 3.79 -14.06
C ALA A 144 16.14 4.93 -13.05
N ILE A 145 15.23 5.86 -13.31
CA ILE A 145 14.90 6.98 -12.42
C ILE A 145 13.66 6.61 -11.60
N VAL A 146 13.75 6.72 -10.28
CA VAL A 146 12.69 6.30 -9.34
C VAL A 146 12.36 7.40 -8.35
N TYR A 147 11.11 7.85 -8.35
CA TYR A 147 10.62 8.85 -7.39
C TYR A 147 9.28 8.44 -6.78
N GLY A 148 9.05 8.86 -5.51
CA GLY A 148 7.79 8.76 -4.81
C GLY A 148 7.25 10.12 -4.41
N VAL A 149 5.96 10.38 -4.64
CA VAL A 149 5.30 11.65 -4.27
C VAL A 149 3.98 11.35 -3.58
N ALA A 150 3.78 11.87 -2.37
CA ALA A 150 2.58 11.63 -1.58
C ALA A 150 2.28 12.81 -0.64
N GLU A 151 1.10 12.79 -0.01
CA GLU A 151 0.83 13.68 1.13
C GLU A 151 1.65 13.25 2.34
N GLU A 152 1.69 11.96 2.64
CA GLU A 152 2.29 11.40 3.84
C GLU A 152 3.64 10.74 3.56
N LYS A 153 4.56 10.88 4.52
CA LYS A 153 5.94 10.38 4.41
C LYS A 153 6.03 8.87 4.20
N ASP A 154 5.22 8.10 4.91
CA ASP A 154 5.21 6.64 4.80
C ASP A 154 4.79 6.19 3.40
N ALA A 155 3.77 6.83 2.82
CA ALA A 155 3.32 6.54 1.47
C ALA A 155 4.41 6.88 0.42
N ALA A 156 5.04 8.04 0.52
CA ALA A 156 6.09 8.45 -0.42
C ALA A 156 7.31 7.52 -0.36
N ILE A 157 7.80 7.22 0.85
CA ILE A 157 9.04 6.47 1.08
C ILE A 157 8.84 4.98 0.74
N LEU A 158 7.77 4.35 1.25
CA LEU A 158 7.56 2.91 1.07
C LEU A 158 7.18 2.55 -0.37
N SER A 159 6.49 3.43 -1.11
CA SER A 159 6.18 3.19 -2.52
C SER A 159 7.38 3.35 -3.45
N ALA A 160 8.33 4.20 -3.09
CA ALA A 160 9.55 4.42 -3.85
C ALA A 160 10.60 3.32 -3.62
N GLY A 161 10.67 2.75 -2.42
CA GLY A 161 11.60 1.68 -2.06
C GLY A 161 12.98 2.17 -1.64
N HIS A 162 13.91 1.20 -1.49
CA HIS A 162 15.25 1.43 -0.92
C HIS A 162 16.20 2.13 -1.88
N ALA A 163 16.11 1.82 -3.17
CA ALA A 163 17.03 2.32 -4.19
C ALA A 163 16.51 3.55 -4.93
N ALA A 164 15.46 4.21 -4.41
CA ALA A 164 14.87 5.38 -5.04
C ALA A 164 15.84 6.58 -5.08
N ASP A 165 15.70 7.41 -6.12
CA ASP A 165 16.43 8.66 -6.24
C ASP A 165 15.88 9.74 -5.30
N GLY A 166 14.56 9.68 -4.99
CA GLY A 166 13.91 10.58 -4.06
C GLY A 166 12.50 10.18 -3.67
N ALA A 167 12.07 10.62 -2.49
CA ALA A 167 10.69 10.59 -2.06
C ALA A 167 10.30 11.93 -1.44
N PHE A 168 9.14 12.45 -1.82
CA PHE A 168 8.68 13.79 -1.47
C PHE A 168 7.29 13.74 -0.85
N TRP A 169 7.11 14.47 0.25
CA TRP A 169 5.82 14.51 0.96
C TRP A 169 5.52 15.89 1.52
N ILE A 170 4.30 16.09 1.99
CA ILE A 170 3.85 17.33 2.60
C ILE A 170 3.92 17.19 4.12
N ASP A 171 4.60 18.10 4.80
CA ASP A 171 4.59 18.13 6.26
C ASP A 171 3.22 18.58 6.78
N GLY A 172 2.55 17.70 7.52
CA GLY A 172 1.21 17.94 8.05
C GLY A 172 1.08 19.15 9.00
N LYS A 173 2.20 19.63 9.57
CA LYS A 173 2.22 20.78 10.49
C LYS A 173 2.50 22.09 9.77
N THR A 174 3.51 22.10 8.91
CA THR A 174 3.98 23.33 8.23
C THR A 174 3.41 23.48 6.83
N ASP A 175 2.79 22.44 6.30
CA ASP A 175 2.25 22.35 4.95
C ASP A 175 3.31 22.59 3.85
N LYS A 176 4.58 22.30 4.16
CA LYS A 176 5.71 22.44 3.24
C LYS A 176 6.11 21.11 2.66
N TRP A 177 6.70 21.13 1.48
CA TRP A 177 7.34 19.95 0.90
C TRP A 177 8.57 19.55 1.70
N LEU A 178 8.68 18.28 2.01
CA LEU A 178 9.81 17.64 2.70
C LEU A 178 10.34 16.43 1.94
N THR A 179 11.56 16.08 2.26
CA THR A 179 12.23 14.83 1.86
C THR A 179 13.17 14.40 2.99
N SER A 180 13.88 13.29 2.83
CA SER A 180 14.87 12.79 3.78
C SER A 180 16.29 12.98 3.23
N ASP A 181 17.25 13.08 4.15
CA ASP A 181 18.70 13.01 3.86
C ASP A 181 19.18 11.60 3.50
N TYR A 182 18.29 10.62 3.53
CA TYR A 182 18.50 9.29 2.95
C TYR A 182 18.72 9.36 1.45
N TYR A 183 18.02 10.28 0.77
CA TYR A 183 18.11 10.46 -0.68
C TYR A 183 19.27 11.36 -1.11
N SER A 184 19.52 11.42 -2.41
CA SER A 184 20.65 12.17 -2.95
C SER A 184 20.52 13.68 -2.68
N GLN A 185 21.67 14.34 -2.51
CA GLN A 185 21.71 15.81 -2.37
C GLN A 185 21.13 16.53 -3.59
N GLU A 186 21.18 15.90 -4.76
CA GLU A 186 20.56 16.43 -5.98
C GLU A 186 19.03 16.45 -5.86
N ALA A 187 18.41 15.37 -5.36
CA ALA A 187 16.96 15.30 -5.14
C ALA A 187 16.48 16.34 -4.12
N ILE A 188 17.25 16.50 -3.02
CA ILE A 188 16.96 17.49 -1.98
C ILE A 188 17.01 18.91 -2.56
N SER A 189 18.07 19.25 -3.28
CA SER A 189 18.24 20.56 -3.89
C SER A 189 17.19 20.86 -4.95
N TRP A 190 16.82 19.85 -5.74
CA TRP A 190 15.76 19.97 -6.73
C TRP A 190 14.41 20.28 -6.09
N LEU A 191 14.03 19.56 -5.03
CA LEU A 191 12.79 19.81 -4.30
C LEU A 191 12.75 21.22 -3.68
N MET A 192 13.86 21.67 -3.08
CA MET A 192 13.96 23.02 -2.51
C MET A 192 13.75 24.11 -3.57
N ASN A 193 14.36 23.92 -4.75
CA ASN A 193 14.19 24.86 -5.87
C ASN A 193 12.74 24.87 -6.36
N TYR A 194 12.12 23.69 -6.51
CA TYR A 194 10.70 23.58 -6.88
C TYR A 194 9.80 24.27 -5.84
N ALA A 195 10.00 23.99 -4.57
CA ALA A 195 9.21 24.56 -3.48
C ALA A 195 9.32 26.09 -3.42
N ASN A 196 10.52 26.65 -3.62
CA ASN A 196 10.75 28.09 -3.67
C ASN A 196 10.10 28.74 -4.89
N ALA A 197 10.19 28.11 -6.07
CA ALA A 197 9.58 28.63 -7.31
C ALA A 197 8.05 28.60 -7.27
N ASN A 198 7.47 27.65 -6.51
CA ASN A 198 6.01 27.45 -6.38
C ASN A 198 5.49 27.83 -4.98
N ALA A 199 6.21 28.71 -4.25
CA ALA A 199 5.77 29.19 -2.96
C ALA A 199 4.45 29.95 -3.10
N GLN A 200 3.38 29.41 -2.52
CA GLN A 200 2.04 29.98 -2.62
C GLN A 200 1.72 30.87 -1.44
N THR A 201 1.04 31.99 -1.71
CA THR A 201 0.43 32.83 -0.68
C THR A 201 -0.81 32.14 -0.11
N SER A 202 -1.09 32.33 1.17
CA SER A 202 -2.09 31.59 1.96
C SER A 202 -3.54 31.63 1.45
N GLU A 203 -3.89 32.52 0.53
CA GLU A 203 -5.28 32.80 0.14
C GLU A 203 -5.84 31.89 -0.99
N ASN A 204 -4.99 31.18 -1.76
CA ASN A 204 -5.42 30.33 -2.89
C ASN A 204 -4.59 29.05 -2.99
N LYS A 205 -4.57 28.25 -1.94
CA LYS A 205 -3.89 26.95 -2.02
C LYS A 205 -4.74 25.94 -2.78
N PRO A 206 -4.19 25.27 -3.83
CA PRO A 206 -4.83 24.12 -4.45
C PRO A 206 -5.04 23.02 -3.41
N ASN A 207 -5.98 22.11 -3.68
CA ASN A 207 -6.14 20.93 -2.84
C ASN A 207 -4.86 20.08 -2.83
N LYS A 208 -4.72 19.20 -1.84
CA LYS A 208 -3.50 18.40 -1.68
C LYS A 208 -3.22 17.49 -2.87
N ASN A 209 -4.26 16.88 -3.46
CA ASN A 209 -4.10 16.05 -4.65
C ASN A 209 -3.56 16.85 -5.83
N ASP A 210 -4.04 18.06 -6.06
CA ASP A 210 -3.52 18.92 -7.13
C ASP A 210 -2.05 19.26 -6.93
N ARG A 211 -1.64 19.54 -5.68
CA ARG A 211 -0.23 19.80 -5.33
C ARG A 211 0.66 18.58 -5.57
N ILE A 212 0.17 17.39 -5.19
CA ILE A 212 0.88 16.12 -5.43
C ILE A 212 1.04 15.88 -6.93
N VAL A 213 -0.02 16.08 -7.70
CA VAL A 213 -0.01 15.94 -9.16
C VAL A 213 0.94 16.96 -9.81
N ASP A 214 0.93 18.23 -9.35
CA ASP A 214 1.85 19.27 -9.85
C ASP A 214 3.31 18.86 -9.63
N LEU A 215 3.65 18.40 -8.41
CA LEU A 215 5.01 17.94 -8.11
C LEU A 215 5.38 16.67 -8.90
N ALA A 216 4.46 15.71 -9.05
CA ALA A 216 4.69 14.49 -9.81
C ALA A 216 4.97 14.79 -11.30
N ILE A 217 4.19 15.68 -11.92
CA ILE A 217 4.40 16.14 -13.30
C ILE A 217 5.73 16.89 -13.44
N ALA A 218 6.01 17.81 -12.50
CA ALA A 218 7.26 18.55 -12.49
C ALA A 218 8.48 17.65 -12.28
N CYS A 219 8.37 16.61 -11.45
CA CYS A 219 9.40 15.60 -11.24
C CYS A 219 9.65 14.80 -12.52
N ALA A 220 8.60 14.29 -13.15
CA ALA A 220 8.71 13.54 -14.41
C ALA A 220 9.38 14.38 -15.51
N ASP A 221 9.04 15.67 -15.60
CA ASP A 221 9.62 16.58 -16.58
C ASP A 221 11.06 16.97 -16.23
N GLY A 222 11.28 17.45 -15.02
CA GLY A 222 12.57 17.94 -14.55
C GLY A 222 13.66 16.87 -14.45
N LYS A 223 13.25 15.62 -14.27
CA LYS A 223 14.15 14.45 -14.26
C LYS A 223 14.17 13.69 -15.59
N ALA A 224 13.48 14.18 -16.61
CA ALA A 224 13.40 13.60 -17.94
C ALA A 224 12.89 12.12 -17.94
N MET A 225 12.02 11.76 -16.99
CA MET A 225 11.51 10.39 -16.84
C MET A 225 10.78 9.91 -18.09
N GLY A 226 11.05 8.68 -18.52
CA GLY A 226 10.43 8.04 -19.68
C GLY A 226 10.87 8.60 -21.04
N ARG A 227 11.94 9.41 -21.10
CA ARG A 227 12.42 10.01 -22.36
C ARG A 227 13.37 9.09 -23.16
N ASP A 228 14.00 8.16 -22.49
CA ASP A 228 14.84 7.16 -23.14
C ASP A 228 14.16 5.78 -23.20
N GLU A 229 14.93 4.71 -23.46
CA GLU A 229 14.41 3.35 -23.55
C GLU A 229 14.49 2.58 -22.23
N VAL A 230 15.12 3.16 -21.21
CA VAL A 230 15.13 2.60 -19.86
C VAL A 230 13.80 2.92 -19.19
N THR A 231 13.14 1.91 -18.67
CA THR A 231 11.90 2.13 -17.92
C THR A 231 12.21 2.88 -16.63
N ASP A 232 11.46 3.95 -16.36
CA ASP A 232 11.46 4.69 -15.09
C ASP A 232 10.23 4.37 -14.26
N TYR A 233 10.24 4.76 -12.98
CA TYR A 233 9.14 4.48 -12.06
C TYR A 233 8.78 5.69 -11.20
N LEU A 234 7.51 6.09 -11.26
CA LEU A 234 6.94 7.17 -10.48
C LEU A 234 5.79 6.64 -9.62
N ALA A 235 5.98 6.62 -8.31
CA ALA A 235 4.91 6.31 -7.36
C ALA A 235 4.19 7.60 -6.95
N VAL A 236 2.87 7.60 -7.02
CA VAL A 236 2.04 8.75 -6.64
C VAL A 236 0.94 8.26 -5.70
N THR A 237 0.83 8.86 -4.51
CA THR A 237 -0.29 8.55 -3.61
C THR A 237 -1.20 9.76 -3.49
N LEU A 238 -2.45 9.59 -3.93
CA LEU A 238 -3.54 10.56 -3.84
C LEU A 238 -4.50 10.18 -2.71
N SER A 239 -5.48 11.00 -2.41
CA SER A 239 -6.48 10.75 -1.37
C SER A 239 -7.90 10.93 -1.89
N ALA A 240 -8.79 9.99 -1.57
CA ALA A 240 -10.24 10.06 -1.85
C ALA A 240 -11.04 10.53 -0.62
N THR A 241 -10.41 11.17 0.34
CA THR A 241 -11.04 11.64 1.58
C THR A 241 -10.64 13.07 1.90
N SER A 242 -11.38 13.70 2.79
CA SER A 242 -11.02 14.97 3.40
C SER A 242 -10.39 14.74 4.78
N ASN A 243 -9.82 15.81 5.38
CA ASN A 243 -9.33 15.77 6.76
C ASN A 243 -10.46 15.84 7.82
N LYS A 244 -11.72 15.74 7.42
CA LYS A 244 -12.87 15.73 8.33
C LYS A 244 -13.15 14.30 8.80
N ALA A 245 -13.60 14.16 10.05
CA ALA A 245 -14.01 12.88 10.59
C ALA A 245 -15.24 12.31 9.87
N GLU A 246 -16.13 13.19 9.40
CA GLU A 246 -17.34 12.84 8.67
C GLU A 246 -17.49 13.76 7.46
N ASN A 247 -17.89 13.18 6.33
CA ASN A 247 -18.20 13.92 5.11
C ASN A 247 -19.67 13.72 4.75
N THR A 248 -20.32 14.77 4.28
CA THR A 248 -21.66 14.63 3.67
C THR A 248 -21.55 13.97 2.29
N PRO A 249 -22.64 13.40 1.74
CA PRO A 249 -22.66 12.88 0.38
C PRO A 249 -22.21 13.91 -0.67
N GLU A 250 -22.60 15.18 -0.50
CA GLU A 250 -22.23 16.28 -1.39
C GLU A 250 -20.74 16.62 -1.29
N GLU A 251 -20.15 16.54 -0.09
CA GLU A 251 -18.71 16.70 0.10
C GLU A 251 -17.94 15.55 -0.55
N MET A 252 -18.41 14.31 -0.43
CA MET A 252 -17.81 13.15 -1.10
C MET A 252 -17.89 13.29 -2.63
N GLU A 253 -19.02 13.77 -3.17
CA GLU A 253 -19.13 14.07 -4.60
C GLU A 253 -18.04 15.05 -5.04
N GLN A 254 -17.87 16.17 -4.34
CA GLN A 254 -16.84 17.17 -4.67
C GLN A 254 -15.42 16.60 -4.58
N ILE A 255 -15.13 15.76 -3.58
CA ILE A 255 -13.83 15.09 -3.44
C ILE A 255 -13.55 14.19 -4.65
N TYR A 256 -14.52 13.36 -5.05
CA TYR A 256 -14.34 12.43 -6.16
C TYR A 256 -14.28 13.16 -7.51
N LEU A 257 -15.03 14.25 -7.71
CA LEU A 257 -14.93 15.08 -8.92
C LEU A 257 -13.58 15.82 -9.00
N ALA A 258 -13.06 16.29 -7.88
CA ALA A 258 -11.72 16.90 -7.84
C ALA A 258 -10.64 15.84 -8.11
N LEU A 259 -10.76 14.65 -7.53
CA LEU A 259 -9.85 13.53 -7.77
C LEU A 259 -9.86 13.09 -9.23
N ASP A 260 -11.04 13.00 -9.86
CA ASP A 260 -11.20 12.71 -11.30
C ASP A 260 -10.39 13.68 -12.17
N LYS A 261 -10.52 14.98 -11.89
CA LYS A 261 -9.78 16.04 -12.62
C LYS A 261 -8.26 15.93 -12.39
N SER A 262 -7.84 15.71 -11.14
CA SER A 262 -6.42 15.54 -10.80
C SER A 262 -5.83 14.31 -11.49
N MET A 263 -6.57 13.20 -11.53
CA MET A 263 -6.18 11.96 -12.20
C MET A 263 -6.07 12.17 -13.73
N GLY A 264 -7.08 12.77 -14.35
CA GLY A 264 -7.07 13.06 -15.80
C GLY A 264 -5.91 13.97 -16.18
N ARG A 265 -5.61 14.99 -15.35
CA ARG A 265 -4.48 15.88 -15.56
C ARG A 265 -3.14 15.15 -15.45
N LEU A 266 -2.95 14.30 -14.42
CA LEU A 266 -1.73 13.52 -14.26
C LEU A 266 -1.49 12.62 -15.47
N VAL A 267 -2.49 11.84 -15.87
CA VAL A 267 -2.41 10.93 -17.04
C VAL A 267 -2.10 11.71 -18.30
N GLY A 268 -2.88 12.76 -18.61
CA GLY A 268 -2.74 13.54 -19.84
C GLY A 268 -1.38 14.26 -19.94
N GLU A 269 -0.88 14.85 -18.86
CA GLU A 269 0.42 15.55 -18.88
C GLU A 269 1.60 14.57 -19.00
N ILE A 270 1.53 13.40 -18.35
CA ILE A 270 2.56 12.36 -18.51
C ILE A 270 2.55 11.82 -19.96
N GLU A 271 1.39 11.52 -20.53
CA GLU A 271 1.30 11.05 -21.92
C GLU A 271 1.84 12.07 -22.94
N LYS A 272 1.62 13.37 -22.72
CA LYS A 272 2.19 14.42 -23.57
C LYS A 272 3.72 14.43 -23.52
N LYS A 273 4.33 14.11 -22.38
CA LYS A 273 5.79 14.15 -22.17
C LYS A 273 6.49 12.87 -22.64
N VAL A 274 5.92 11.72 -22.31
CA VAL A 274 6.49 10.39 -22.58
C VAL A 274 6.08 9.85 -23.95
N GLY A 275 4.90 10.23 -24.41
CA GLY A 275 4.25 9.75 -25.62
C GLY A 275 3.09 8.81 -25.31
N SER A 276 2.01 8.95 -26.06
CA SER A 276 0.81 8.11 -25.92
C SER A 276 1.16 6.62 -26.08
N GLY A 277 0.64 5.78 -25.19
CA GLY A 277 0.89 4.34 -25.19
C GLY A 277 2.32 3.91 -24.77
N LYS A 278 3.15 4.84 -24.28
CA LYS A 278 4.51 4.52 -23.78
C LYS A 278 4.61 4.53 -22.25
N ALA A 279 3.63 5.08 -21.55
CA ALA A 279 3.51 5.00 -20.11
C ALA A 279 2.50 3.93 -19.71
N LEU A 280 2.78 3.19 -18.65
CA LEU A 280 1.87 2.27 -17.97
C LEU A 280 1.39 2.92 -16.68
N PHE A 281 0.10 3.16 -16.57
CA PHE A 281 -0.54 3.64 -15.34
C PHE A 281 -1.18 2.46 -14.61
N VAL A 282 -0.90 2.36 -13.32
CA VAL A 282 -1.52 1.37 -12.42
C VAL A 282 -2.24 2.13 -11.33
N VAL A 283 -3.55 1.95 -11.20
CA VAL A 283 -4.38 2.66 -10.22
C VAL A 283 -5.03 1.66 -9.30
N THR A 284 -4.90 1.86 -7.98
CA THR A 284 -5.57 1.05 -6.98
C THR A 284 -5.82 1.84 -5.69
N SER A 285 -6.38 1.18 -4.67
CA SER A 285 -6.72 1.77 -3.37
C SER A 285 -5.87 1.22 -2.25
N THR A 286 -5.80 1.93 -1.13
CA THR A 286 -5.32 1.39 0.14
C THR A 286 -6.28 0.38 0.78
N GLY A 287 -7.51 0.22 0.26
CA GLY A 287 -8.46 -0.85 0.64
C GLY A 287 -9.06 -0.76 2.03
N TYR A 288 -8.80 0.30 2.77
CA TYR A 288 -9.49 0.62 4.01
C TYR A 288 -10.23 1.96 3.87
N VAL A 289 -11.20 2.17 4.73
CA VAL A 289 -11.92 3.44 4.82
C VAL A 289 -12.15 3.83 6.27
N VAL A 290 -12.16 5.13 6.50
CA VAL A 290 -12.55 5.72 7.77
C VAL A 290 -13.99 6.17 7.61
N GLU A 291 -14.93 5.37 8.13
CA GLU A 291 -16.35 5.71 8.14
C GLU A 291 -16.79 6.15 9.53
N PRO A 292 -17.72 7.09 9.63
CA PRO A 292 -18.36 7.39 10.90
C PRO A 292 -19.05 6.12 11.44
N GLU A 293 -18.97 5.92 12.75
CA GLU A 293 -19.66 4.79 13.37
C GLU A 293 -21.17 4.99 13.23
N PRO A 294 -21.93 3.94 12.84
CA PRO A 294 -23.39 4.00 12.85
C PRO A 294 -23.92 4.34 14.25
N ASP A 295 -25.08 4.98 14.33
CA ASP A 295 -25.78 5.14 15.60
C ASP A 295 -26.28 3.78 16.09
N TYR A 296 -25.41 3.05 16.77
CA TYR A 296 -25.71 1.72 17.31
C TYR A 296 -26.87 1.75 18.31
N ALA A 297 -27.08 2.86 19.01
CA ALA A 297 -28.18 3.02 19.95
C ALA A 297 -29.55 2.94 19.27
N LYS A 298 -29.67 3.51 18.05
CA LYS A 298 -30.87 3.41 17.21
C LYS A 298 -31.23 1.96 16.89
N TYR A 299 -30.28 1.10 16.76
CA TYR A 299 -30.46 -0.33 16.45
C TYR A 299 -30.43 -1.22 17.70
N LYS A 300 -30.36 -0.64 18.91
CA LYS A 300 -30.25 -1.36 20.18
C LYS A 300 -29.08 -2.34 20.24
N ILE A 301 -28.01 -2.02 19.55
CA ILE A 301 -26.75 -2.77 19.59
C ILE A 301 -25.95 -2.29 20.80
N PRO A 302 -25.54 -3.19 21.72
CA PRO A 302 -24.74 -2.81 22.88
C PRO A 302 -23.41 -2.20 22.46
N THR A 303 -23.09 -1.05 23.04
CA THR A 303 -21.81 -0.35 22.84
C THR A 303 -21.02 -0.29 24.14
N GLY A 304 -19.71 -0.08 24.04
CA GLY A 304 -18.89 0.04 25.25
C GLY A 304 -17.42 0.34 24.96
N THR A 305 -16.66 0.35 26.05
CA THR A 305 -15.22 0.56 26.00
C THR A 305 -14.51 -0.67 26.51
N PHE A 306 -13.58 -1.18 25.73
CA PHE A 306 -12.65 -2.25 26.11
C PHE A 306 -11.31 -1.65 26.50
N TYR A 307 -10.98 -1.75 27.79
CA TYR A 307 -9.74 -1.20 28.33
C TYR A 307 -8.60 -2.22 28.23
N ILE A 308 -7.75 -2.08 27.23
CA ILE A 308 -6.70 -3.06 26.95
C ILE A 308 -5.61 -3.10 28.02
N ASN A 309 -5.27 -1.97 28.61
CA ASN A 309 -4.31 -1.91 29.73
C ASN A 309 -4.84 -2.60 30.99
N ARG A 310 -6.14 -2.45 31.32
CA ARG A 310 -6.77 -3.21 32.43
C ARG A 310 -6.81 -4.70 32.12
N THR A 311 -7.12 -5.07 30.88
CA THR A 311 -7.08 -6.47 30.43
C THR A 311 -5.68 -7.06 30.60
N ALA A 312 -4.62 -6.32 30.23
CA ALA A 312 -3.24 -6.73 30.42
C ALA A 312 -2.90 -6.95 31.91
N GLN A 313 -3.39 -6.10 32.81
CA GLN A 313 -3.21 -6.25 34.28
C GLN A 313 -3.94 -7.48 34.78
N LEU A 314 -5.19 -7.69 34.43
CA LEU A 314 -5.99 -8.87 34.80
C LEU A 314 -5.33 -10.17 34.29
N LEU A 315 -4.84 -10.14 33.05
CA LEU A 315 -4.14 -11.28 32.45
C LEU A 315 -2.84 -11.59 33.22
N ASN A 316 -2.08 -10.59 33.62
CA ASN A 316 -0.91 -10.79 34.51
C ASN A 316 -1.27 -11.46 35.82
N MET A 317 -2.37 -11.06 36.46
CA MET A 317 -2.85 -11.70 37.70
C MET A 317 -3.27 -13.16 37.45
N TYR A 318 -4.01 -13.42 36.38
CA TYR A 318 -4.46 -14.76 35.97
C TYR A 318 -3.27 -15.71 35.73
N LEU A 319 -2.33 -15.30 34.87
CA LEU A 319 -1.14 -16.09 34.57
C LEU A 319 -0.22 -16.22 35.76
N GLY A 320 -0.15 -15.19 36.62
CA GLY A 320 0.58 -15.21 37.88
C GLY A 320 0.05 -16.23 38.89
N ALA A 321 -1.26 -16.48 38.92
CA ALA A 321 -1.89 -17.50 39.73
C ALA A 321 -1.52 -18.93 39.27
N ILE A 322 -1.32 -19.10 37.95
CA ILE A 322 -1.02 -20.42 37.34
C ILE A 322 0.48 -20.73 37.42
N TYR A 323 1.31 -19.76 36.99
CA TYR A 323 2.74 -19.98 36.76
C TYR A 323 3.66 -19.31 37.82
N GLY A 324 3.07 -18.69 38.84
CA GLY A 324 3.79 -17.89 39.85
C GLY A 324 3.89 -16.41 39.42
N GLN A 325 4.00 -15.53 40.45
CA GLN A 325 3.97 -14.08 40.27
C GLN A 325 5.12 -13.59 39.37
N ALA A 326 4.76 -12.93 38.27
CA ALA A 326 5.66 -12.28 37.34
C ALA A 326 4.90 -11.39 36.37
N ARG A 327 5.61 -10.62 35.52
CA ARG A 327 5.04 -9.79 34.47
C ARG A 327 5.03 -10.59 33.16
N TYR A 328 3.94 -11.29 32.86
CA TYR A 328 3.73 -12.09 31.63
C TYR A 328 3.32 -11.25 30.43
N VAL A 329 2.67 -10.10 30.62
CA VAL A 329 2.37 -9.12 29.58
C VAL A 329 3.38 -7.99 29.68
N GLU A 330 4.15 -7.78 28.62
CA GLU A 330 5.14 -6.69 28.55
C GLU A 330 4.47 -5.35 28.30
N THR A 331 3.60 -5.30 27.31
CA THR A 331 2.87 -4.08 26.90
C THR A 331 1.63 -4.44 26.08
N CYS A 332 0.82 -3.44 25.78
CA CYS A 332 -0.29 -3.51 24.83
C CYS A 332 -0.27 -2.26 23.93
N PHE A 333 -0.72 -2.41 22.70
CA PHE A 333 -0.77 -1.34 21.71
C PHE A 333 -1.91 -1.59 20.74
N HIS A 334 -2.74 -0.58 20.48
CA HIS A 334 -3.98 -0.76 19.75
C HIS A 334 -4.82 -1.91 20.36
N ASN A 335 -5.12 -2.93 19.59
CA ASN A 335 -5.82 -4.14 20.02
C ASN A 335 -4.88 -5.35 20.19
N GLN A 336 -3.57 -5.11 20.32
CA GLN A 336 -2.55 -6.15 20.45
C GLN A 336 -2.00 -6.25 21.87
N ILE A 337 -1.72 -7.48 22.31
CA ILE A 337 -1.09 -7.79 23.57
C ILE A 337 0.26 -8.46 23.31
N TYR A 338 1.29 -7.93 23.94
CA TYR A 338 2.68 -8.38 23.82
C TYR A 338 3.06 -9.18 25.06
N LEU A 339 3.29 -10.48 24.90
CA LEU A 339 3.66 -11.38 25.98
C LEU A 339 5.18 -11.41 26.17
N ASN A 340 5.60 -11.65 27.43
CA ASN A 340 6.99 -11.73 27.81
C ASN A 340 7.58 -13.11 27.44
N ARG A 341 8.14 -13.20 26.25
CA ARG A 341 8.75 -14.43 25.73
C ARG A 341 9.98 -14.85 26.50
N LYS A 342 10.81 -13.86 26.92
CA LYS A 342 12.02 -14.10 27.72
C LYS A 342 11.69 -14.72 29.07
N LEU A 343 10.63 -14.26 29.75
CA LEU A 343 10.17 -14.82 30.99
C LEU A 343 9.68 -16.27 30.83
N ALA A 344 8.93 -16.55 29.76
CA ALA A 344 8.46 -17.90 29.46
C ALA A 344 9.64 -18.87 29.28
N GLU A 345 10.65 -18.45 28.50
CA GLU A 345 11.89 -19.24 28.31
C GLU A 345 12.65 -19.44 29.62
N GLN A 346 12.89 -18.40 30.42
CA GLN A 346 13.57 -18.47 31.70
C GLN A 346 12.88 -19.40 32.70
N ARG A 347 11.57 -19.48 32.68
CA ARG A 347 10.77 -20.33 33.55
C ARG A 347 10.45 -21.71 32.97
N HIS A 348 10.96 -21.99 31.74
CA HIS A 348 10.68 -23.24 31.01
C HIS A 348 9.19 -23.50 30.81
N ILE A 349 8.40 -22.44 30.62
CA ILE A 349 6.96 -22.53 30.34
C ILE A 349 6.76 -22.58 28.81
N ASN A 350 5.91 -23.49 28.36
CA ASN A 350 5.56 -23.56 26.95
C ASN A 350 4.82 -22.28 26.54
N PHE A 351 5.44 -21.50 25.65
CA PHE A 351 4.87 -20.22 25.20
C PHE A 351 3.51 -20.38 24.53
N SER A 352 3.29 -21.45 23.74
CA SER A 352 1.99 -21.73 23.13
C SER A 352 0.89 -21.98 24.17
N GLU A 353 1.24 -22.56 25.33
CA GLU A 353 0.28 -22.74 26.43
C GLU A 353 -0.10 -21.39 27.06
N ILE A 354 0.87 -20.49 27.26
CA ILE A 354 0.60 -19.12 27.75
C ILE A 354 -0.34 -18.40 26.80
N VAL A 355 -0.08 -18.47 25.48
CA VAL A 355 -0.93 -17.87 24.44
C VAL A 355 -2.35 -18.43 24.49
N SER A 356 -2.49 -19.78 24.52
CA SER A 356 -3.80 -20.43 24.59
C SER A 356 -4.60 -20.02 25.81
N ARG A 357 -4.00 -20.08 26.99
CA ARG A 357 -4.67 -19.67 28.25
C ARG A 357 -5.04 -18.19 28.26
N SER A 358 -4.19 -17.35 27.68
CA SER A 358 -4.47 -15.93 27.53
C SER A 358 -5.69 -15.69 26.64
N LYS A 359 -5.79 -16.42 25.53
CA LYS A 359 -6.94 -16.34 24.62
C LYS A 359 -8.22 -16.81 25.31
N ASP A 360 -8.18 -17.93 26.02
CA ASP A 360 -9.32 -18.48 26.79
C ASP A 360 -9.80 -17.55 27.89
N PHE A 361 -8.90 -16.78 28.49
CA PHE A 361 -9.24 -15.75 29.46
C PHE A 361 -9.87 -14.53 28.82
N ILE A 362 -9.25 -13.97 27.77
CA ILE A 362 -9.67 -12.71 27.16
C ILE A 362 -11.00 -12.84 26.43
N ILE A 363 -11.30 -13.98 25.79
CA ILE A 363 -12.55 -14.20 25.05
C ILE A 363 -13.80 -14.10 25.96
N GLN A 364 -13.64 -14.28 27.26
CA GLN A 364 -14.73 -14.18 28.24
C GLN A 364 -15.06 -12.74 28.63
N LEU A 365 -14.25 -11.76 28.25
CA LEU A 365 -14.44 -10.38 28.62
C LEU A 365 -15.53 -9.72 27.75
N SER A 366 -16.27 -8.79 28.37
CA SER A 366 -17.31 -8.06 27.67
C SER A 366 -16.76 -7.27 26.47
N GLY A 367 -17.47 -7.31 25.35
CA GLY A 367 -17.09 -6.60 24.13
C GLY A 367 -16.09 -7.34 23.23
N VAL A 368 -15.51 -8.46 23.70
CA VAL A 368 -14.62 -9.27 22.88
C VAL A 368 -15.43 -10.18 21.97
N ARG A 369 -15.15 -10.10 20.65
CA ARG A 369 -15.75 -10.96 19.63
C ARG A 369 -14.90 -12.18 19.32
N ALA A 370 -13.59 -11.96 19.19
CA ALA A 370 -12.63 -13.02 18.94
C ALA A 370 -11.27 -12.65 19.50
N VAL A 371 -10.46 -13.68 19.76
CA VAL A 371 -9.06 -13.53 20.16
C VAL A 371 -8.22 -14.44 19.27
N VAL A 372 -7.37 -13.85 18.46
CA VAL A 372 -6.60 -14.56 17.44
C VAL A 372 -5.10 -14.40 17.66
N ASP A 373 -4.34 -15.36 17.13
CA ASP A 373 -2.88 -15.22 17.04
C ASP A 373 -2.55 -14.13 16.02
N SER A 374 -1.46 -13.41 16.24
CA SER A 374 -1.00 -12.44 15.26
C SER A 374 -0.57 -13.16 13.98
N PRO A 375 -1.08 -12.76 12.81
CA PRO A 375 -0.65 -13.30 11.53
C PRO A 375 0.69 -12.72 11.04
N TYR A 376 1.30 -11.84 11.83
CA TYR A 376 2.51 -11.10 11.47
C TYR A 376 3.75 -11.68 12.12
N SER A 377 4.93 -11.20 11.69
CA SER A 377 6.19 -11.58 12.30
C SER A 377 6.18 -11.29 13.82
N PRO A 378 6.56 -12.26 14.65
CA PRO A 378 6.58 -12.12 16.10
C PRO A 378 7.48 -11.00 16.62
N ASN A 379 8.41 -10.51 15.81
CA ASN A 379 9.36 -9.47 16.21
C ASN A 379 8.77 -8.06 16.18
N ILE A 380 7.68 -7.86 15.42
CA ILE A 380 7.10 -6.54 15.15
C ILE A 380 5.63 -6.43 15.52
N SER A 381 5.00 -7.51 15.96
CA SER A 381 3.59 -7.52 16.34
C SER A 381 3.40 -8.08 17.75
N GLY A 382 2.23 -7.79 18.34
CA GLY A 382 1.78 -8.49 19.54
C GLY A 382 1.61 -9.98 19.29
N ASP A 383 1.56 -10.75 20.36
CA ASP A 383 1.35 -12.20 20.27
C ASP A 383 -0.13 -12.55 20.09
N ILE A 384 -1.00 -11.67 20.60
CA ILE A 384 -2.44 -11.83 20.64
C ILE A 384 -3.09 -10.57 20.07
N ILE A 385 -4.06 -10.76 19.17
CA ILE A 385 -4.93 -9.70 18.67
C ILE A 385 -6.33 -9.89 19.25
N VAL A 386 -6.87 -8.86 19.87
CA VAL A 386 -8.23 -8.84 20.41
C VAL A 386 -9.16 -8.19 19.42
N GLU A 387 -10.07 -8.94 18.83
CA GLU A 387 -11.13 -8.41 17.97
C GLU A 387 -12.34 -8.06 18.86
N ILE A 388 -12.74 -6.79 18.85
CA ILE A 388 -13.88 -6.31 19.61
C ILE A 388 -15.17 -6.32 18.77
N SER A 389 -16.31 -6.33 19.44
CA SER A 389 -17.63 -6.26 18.81
C SER A 389 -17.88 -4.89 18.18
N PRO A 390 -18.71 -4.80 17.12
CA PRO A 390 -19.13 -3.52 16.57
C PRO A 390 -19.70 -2.59 17.65
N GLY A 391 -19.38 -1.31 17.56
CA GLY A 391 -19.80 -0.32 18.56
C GLY A 391 -18.97 -0.29 19.85
N TRP A 392 -17.94 -1.13 19.95
CA TRP A 392 -16.96 -1.08 21.03
C TRP A 392 -15.69 -0.40 20.57
N GLN A 393 -15.05 0.32 21.48
CA GLN A 393 -13.77 0.99 21.23
C GLN A 393 -12.68 0.45 22.16
N VAL A 394 -11.50 0.15 21.65
CA VAL A 394 -10.34 -0.17 22.47
C VAL A 394 -9.73 1.11 22.98
N VAL A 395 -9.49 1.19 24.30
CA VAL A 395 -8.86 2.35 24.94
C VAL A 395 -7.69 1.86 25.80
N ASN A 396 -6.57 2.54 25.68
CA ASN A 396 -5.48 2.45 26.62
C ASN A 396 -5.51 3.70 27.52
N GLU A 397 -5.93 3.55 28.76
CA GLU A 397 -6.08 4.67 29.70
C GLU A 397 -4.74 5.29 30.11
N GLU A 398 -3.64 4.51 30.07
CA GLU A 398 -2.31 4.98 30.45
C GLU A 398 -1.71 5.93 29.41
N THR A 399 -2.01 5.67 28.12
CA THR A 399 -1.51 6.49 27.00
C THR A 399 -2.56 7.46 26.46
N GLY A 400 -3.84 7.28 26.83
CA GLY A 400 -4.97 8.01 26.25
C GLY A 400 -5.31 7.57 24.82
N GLU A 401 -4.68 6.53 24.32
CA GLU A 401 -4.85 6.03 22.96
C GLU A 401 -6.22 5.36 22.80
N LYS A 402 -6.87 5.66 21.68
CA LYS A 402 -8.13 5.04 21.27
C LYS A 402 -7.94 4.35 19.92
N PHE A 403 -8.40 3.12 19.84
CA PHE A 403 -8.33 2.33 18.60
C PHE A 403 -9.68 1.70 18.32
N THR A 404 -10.18 1.94 17.11
CA THR A 404 -11.37 1.28 16.60
C THR A 404 -10.94 0.29 15.53
N SER A 405 -11.13 -1.01 15.78
CA SER A 405 -10.88 -2.03 14.78
C SER A 405 -11.96 -1.95 13.71
N ARG A 406 -11.57 -1.62 12.50
CA ARG A 406 -12.47 -1.54 11.35
C ARG A 406 -12.27 -2.76 10.47
N ALA A 407 -13.33 -3.50 10.24
CA ALA A 407 -13.36 -4.49 9.17
C ALA A 407 -13.72 -3.75 7.87
N SER A 408 -12.71 -3.33 7.11
CA SER A 408 -12.95 -2.69 5.82
C SER A 408 -12.99 -3.77 4.74
N PHE A 409 -14.18 -4.15 4.32
CA PHE A 409 -14.42 -4.93 3.11
C PHE A 409 -15.05 -4.03 2.04
N VAL A 410 -14.44 -2.88 1.80
CA VAL A 410 -14.91 -2.00 0.74
C VAL A 410 -14.26 -2.44 -0.56
N PRO A 411 -15.03 -2.83 -1.59
CA PRO A 411 -14.49 -3.15 -2.90
C PRO A 411 -13.76 -1.96 -3.50
N PHE A 412 -12.64 -2.23 -4.12
CA PHE A 412 -11.88 -1.24 -4.88
C PHE A 412 -11.30 -1.88 -6.14
N PRO A 413 -11.04 -1.11 -7.20
CA PRO A 413 -10.50 -1.65 -8.43
C PRO A 413 -8.97 -1.70 -8.41
N ILE A 414 -8.41 -2.59 -9.25
CA ILE A 414 -7.07 -2.46 -9.79
C ILE A 414 -7.22 -2.17 -11.28
N ILE A 415 -6.64 -1.06 -11.75
CA ILE A 415 -6.74 -0.61 -13.13
C ILE A 415 -5.35 -0.53 -13.73
N PHE A 416 -5.14 -1.19 -14.86
CA PHE A 416 -3.96 -1.02 -15.71
C PHE A 416 -4.38 -0.27 -16.98
N TYR A 417 -3.70 0.84 -17.27
CA TYR A 417 -4.02 1.69 -18.42
C TYR A 417 -2.73 2.11 -19.15
N GLY A 418 -2.76 2.15 -20.46
CA GLY A 418 -1.67 2.63 -21.33
C GLY A 418 -0.85 1.51 -21.96
N ALA A 419 0.47 1.57 -21.86
CA ALA A 419 1.37 0.64 -22.54
C ALA A 419 1.05 -0.83 -22.26
N GLY A 420 0.85 -1.61 -23.34
CA GLY A 420 0.63 -3.06 -23.24
C GLY A 420 -0.74 -3.48 -22.69
N THR A 421 -1.63 -2.55 -22.36
CA THR A 421 -2.95 -2.86 -21.79
C THR A 421 -4.02 -2.97 -22.86
N LYS A 422 -5.12 -3.67 -22.54
CA LYS A 422 -6.31 -3.81 -23.39
C LYS A 422 -7.54 -3.38 -22.60
N ALA A 423 -8.49 -2.78 -23.26
CA ALA A 423 -9.77 -2.43 -22.67
C ALA A 423 -10.54 -3.71 -22.32
N GLN A 424 -10.65 -4.03 -21.03
CA GLN A 424 -11.45 -5.16 -20.55
C GLN A 424 -11.82 -4.99 -19.07
N ARG A 425 -12.90 -5.64 -18.66
CA ARG A 425 -13.34 -5.72 -17.27
C ARG A 425 -13.31 -7.15 -16.77
N ILE A 426 -12.76 -7.36 -15.58
CA ILE A 426 -12.55 -8.69 -14.98
C ILE A 426 -13.16 -8.65 -13.58
N SER A 427 -14.22 -9.43 -13.38
CA SER A 427 -14.94 -9.52 -12.10
C SER A 427 -14.43 -10.64 -11.18
N LEU A 428 -13.38 -11.36 -11.60
CA LEU A 428 -12.75 -12.37 -10.74
C LEU A 428 -12.04 -11.68 -9.58
N PRO A 429 -12.18 -12.22 -8.35
CA PRO A 429 -11.46 -11.71 -7.19
C PRO A 429 -9.95 -11.77 -7.38
N VAL A 430 -9.27 -10.67 -7.08
CA VAL A 430 -7.81 -10.54 -7.16
C VAL A 430 -7.25 -9.92 -5.89
N THR A 431 -5.94 -10.03 -5.68
CA THR A 431 -5.29 -9.45 -4.51
C THR A 431 -4.19 -8.46 -4.90
N THR A 432 -3.96 -7.47 -4.04
CA THR A 432 -3.02 -6.37 -4.31
C THR A 432 -1.57 -6.79 -4.42
N ASP A 433 -1.18 -7.91 -3.81
CA ASP A 433 0.17 -8.49 -3.94
C ASP A 433 0.47 -9.01 -5.36
N GLN A 434 -0.54 -9.14 -6.22
CA GLN A 434 -0.39 -9.48 -7.64
C GLN A 434 0.04 -8.28 -8.50
N ILE A 435 -0.01 -7.03 -7.97
CA ILE A 435 0.33 -5.83 -8.74
C ILE A 435 1.83 -5.80 -9.09
N ALA A 436 2.71 -5.95 -8.10
CA ALA A 436 4.15 -5.89 -8.33
C ALA A 436 4.65 -6.94 -9.35
N PRO A 437 4.26 -8.23 -9.28
CA PRO A 437 4.66 -9.21 -10.29
C PRO A 437 4.03 -8.94 -11.67
N THR A 438 2.86 -8.30 -11.73
CA THR A 438 2.26 -7.87 -13.01
C THR A 438 3.06 -6.75 -13.66
N ILE A 439 3.45 -5.73 -12.88
CA ILE A 439 4.35 -4.68 -13.34
C ILE A 439 5.69 -5.29 -13.79
N ALA A 440 6.29 -6.20 -12.98
CA ALA A 440 7.54 -6.87 -13.32
C ALA A 440 7.47 -7.58 -14.68
N GLY A 441 6.35 -8.28 -14.95
CA GLY A 441 6.09 -8.89 -16.24
C GLY A 441 6.00 -7.88 -17.39
N ALA A 442 5.34 -6.74 -17.17
CA ALA A 442 5.18 -5.69 -18.18
C ALA A 442 6.49 -4.99 -18.54
N ILE A 443 7.42 -4.86 -17.58
CA ILE A 443 8.74 -4.24 -17.78
C ILE A 443 9.88 -5.24 -17.97
N HIS A 444 9.56 -6.53 -18.07
CA HIS A 444 10.50 -7.63 -18.35
C HIS A 444 11.63 -7.80 -17.33
N ILE A 445 11.33 -7.59 -16.05
CA ILE A 445 12.26 -7.83 -14.94
C ILE A 445 11.72 -8.92 -14.01
N ARG A 446 12.53 -9.34 -13.04
CA ARG A 446 12.06 -10.24 -11.99
C ARG A 446 11.12 -9.52 -11.02
N ALA A 447 10.19 -10.26 -10.43
CA ALA A 447 9.37 -9.78 -9.33
C ALA A 447 10.22 -9.53 -8.06
N PRO A 448 9.74 -8.70 -7.11
CA PRO A 448 10.40 -8.51 -5.83
C PRO A 448 10.74 -9.80 -5.10
N ASN A 449 11.81 -9.78 -4.29
CA ASN A 449 12.43 -10.98 -3.69
C ASN A 449 11.49 -11.81 -2.80
N ALA A 450 10.54 -11.17 -2.13
CA ALA A 450 9.58 -11.83 -1.24
C ALA A 450 8.19 -12.05 -1.89
N CYS A 451 8.05 -11.72 -3.19
CA CYS A 451 6.80 -11.88 -3.91
C CYS A 451 6.57 -13.35 -4.26
N SER A 452 5.43 -13.90 -3.81
CA SER A 452 4.99 -15.28 -4.14
C SER A 452 3.71 -15.30 -4.97
N ALA A 453 3.06 -14.17 -5.15
CA ALA A 453 1.82 -14.04 -5.93
C ALA A 453 2.10 -14.18 -7.43
N SER A 454 1.18 -14.81 -8.15
CA SER A 454 1.22 -14.87 -9.61
C SER A 454 0.76 -13.51 -10.20
N PRO A 455 1.31 -13.09 -11.35
CA PRO A 455 0.81 -11.92 -12.05
C PRO A 455 -0.68 -12.02 -12.36
N LEU A 456 -1.37 -10.89 -12.43
CA LEU A 456 -2.73 -10.75 -12.96
C LEU A 456 -2.76 -11.16 -14.44
N ARG A 457 -3.86 -11.78 -14.88
CA ARG A 457 -4.03 -12.31 -16.24
C ARG A 457 -5.02 -11.50 -17.04
#